data_3456c0ff8daff54ab3b573139d5f7a83
#
_entry.id   3456c0ff8daff54ab3b573139d5f7a83
#
_cell.length_a   1.000
_cell.length_b   1.000
_cell.length_c   1.000
_cell.angle_alpha   90.00
_cell.angle_beta   90.00
_cell.angle_gamma   90.00
#
_symmetry.space_group_name_H-M   'P 1'
#
loop_
_entity.id
_entity.type
_entity.pdbx_description
1 polymer ?
#
loop_
_entity_poly.entity_id
_entity_poly.type
_entity_poly.pdbx_seq_one_letter_code
_entity_poly.pdbx_strand_id
1 'polypeptide(L)'
;MSVKDFTQDLESFLAAFEERLRKVVKSEVEFIGLIEEDLVTAGGKRVRPRLVFLASAALGEVPHALELALAVELIHSASLLHDDLIDDAETRRGREAAFRKYGNAVSVLSGDYLLSRQMALLAQIGNLELVALCAEAARMLSEGEVLQFQVAALGEYSLANYERIIHGKTAALMQLACEGAAVLAEAPLAHREALARFGALYGQAFQMRDDYLDLMGSSEVLGKPAGGDVREGKVTRITLRLLEAYPEEVGAIFRRRGREEGDVRRLQELAQQSKAAEEVIQAIAERVEQAIGALRELPRSAARDQLEALAKRELVRLS
;
A
#
# COMPACT_ATOMS: atom_id res chain seq x y z
N MET A 1 -10.85 -21.44 18.96
CA MET A 1 -11.25 -20.03 19.12
C MET A 1 -12.39 -19.75 18.17
N SER A 2 -13.49 -19.13 18.59
CA SER A 2 -14.58 -18.77 17.68
C SER A 2 -14.18 -17.58 16.81
N VAL A 3 -14.85 -17.38 15.66
CA VAL A 3 -14.62 -16.19 14.79
C VAL A 3 -14.86 -14.90 15.56
N LYS A 4 -15.77 -14.92 16.54
CA LYS A 4 -16.11 -13.78 17.38
C LYS A 4 -14.98 -13.40 18.34
N ASP A 5 -14.38 -14.40 18.99
CA ASP A 5 -13.22 -14.21 19.88
C ASP A 5 -12.02 -13.69 19.11
N PHE A 6 -11.78 -14.24 17.92
CA PHE A 6 -10.68 -13.81 17.06
C PHE A 6 -10.82 -12.37 16.56
N THR A 7 -12.05 -11.92 16.24
CA THR A 7 -12.29 -10.51 15.85
C THR A 7 -12.02 -9.57 17.02
N GLN A 8 -12.36 -9.97 18.24
CA GLN A 8 -12.08 -9.21 19.46
C GLN A 8 -10.57 -9.09 19.72
N ASP A 9 -9.80 -10.16 19.49
CA ASP A 9 -8.34 -10.15 19.60
C ASP A 9 -7.70 -9.20 18.59
N LEU A 10 -8.18 -9.18 17.34
CA LEU A 10 -7.70 -8.23 16.33
C LEU A 10 -7.97 -6.79 16.72
N GLU A 11 -9.16 -6.47 17.21
CA GLU A 11 -9.49 -5.09 17.64
C GLU A 11 -8.66 -4.70 18.87
N SER A 12 -8.40 -5.63 19.79
CA SER A 12 -7.52 -5.40 20.95
C SER A 12 -6.07 -5.13 20.52
N PHE A 13 -5.56 -5.90 19.55
CA PHE A 13 -4.24 -5.66 18.97
C PHE A 13 -4.15 -4.28 18.32
N LEU A 14 -5.15 -3.90 17.52
CA LEU A 14 -5.17 -2.59 16.87
C LEU A 14 -5.27 -1.44 17.86
N ALA A 15 -6.01 -1.60 18.94
CA ALA A 15 -6.08 -0.60 20.01
C ALA A 15 -4.70 -0.43 20.69
N ALA A 16 -4.02 -1.53 21.02
CA ALA A 16 -2.66 -1.50 21.56
C ALA A 16 -1.66 -0.88 20.57
N PHE A 17 -1.80 -1.21 19.27
CA PHE A 17 -1.01 -0.60 18.20
C PHE A 17 -1.17 0.92 18.15
N GLU A 18 -2.41 1.44 18.17
CA GLU A 18 -2.66 2.89 18.13
C GLU A 18 -2.10 3.60 19.37
N GLU A 19 -2.26 3.00 20.55
CA GLU A 19 -1.67 3.55 21.78
C GLU A 19 -0.14 3.59 21.72
N ARG A 20 0.47 2.50 21.23
CA ARG A 20 1.93 2.40 21.13
C ARG A 20 2.49 3.30 20.03
N LEU A 21 1.78 3.44 18.90
CA LEU A 21 2.16 4.34 17.82
C LEU A 21 2.29 5.77 18.32
N ARG A 22 1.30 6.30 19.05
CA ARG A 22 1.34 7.65 19.64
C ARG A 22 2.57 7.85 20.53
N LYS A 23 3.00 6.81 21.27
CA LYS A 23 4.19 6.89 22.13
C LYS A 23 5.49 6.85 21.34
N VAL A 24 5.53 6.02 20.28
CA VAL A 24 6.74 5.83 19.48
C VAL A 24 7.07 7.06 18.64
N VAL A 25 6.04 7.71 18.05
CA VAL A 25 6.25 8.89 17.21
C VAL A 25 6.48 10.19 18.00
N LYS A 26 6.24 10.20 19.29
CA LYS A 26 6.32 11.42 20.09
C LYS A 26 7.69 12.09 20.03
N SER A 27 7.70 13.39 19.75
CA SER A 27 8.88 14.26 19.73
C SER A 27 8.70 15.45 20.67
N GLU A 28 9.81 15.98 21.21
CA GLU A 28 9.86 17.25 21.95
C GLU A 28 9.96 18.46 21.00
N VAL A 29 10.26 18.21 19.71
CA VAL A 29 10.30 19.25 18.69
C VAL A 29 8.89 19.52 18.21
N GLU A 30 8.37 20.72 18.44
CA GLU A 30 6.95 21.08 18.24
C GLU A 30 6.43 20.75 16.85
N PHE A 31 7.14 21.14 15.77
CA PHE A 31 6.69 20.88 14.41
C PHE A 31 6.65 19.39 14.06
N ILE A 32 7.59 18.60 14.55
CA ILE A 32 7.53 17.14 14.38
C ILE A 32 6.31 16.60 15.13
N GLY A 33 6.09 17.01 16.37
CA GLY A 33 4.94 16.57 17.17
C GLY A 33 3.58 16.87 16.52
N LEU A 34 3.44 18.04 15.88
CA LEU A 34 2.21 18.42 15.17
C LEU A 34 1.96 17.55 13.92
N ILE A 35 3.00 17.25 13.13
CA ILE A 35 2.90 16.37 11.95
C ILE A 35 2.54 14.95 12.40
N GLU A 36 3.16 14.47 13.47
CA GLU A 36 2.90 13.13 14.00
C GLU A 36 1.47 13.01 14.55
N GLU A 37 0.99 14.04 15.25
CA GLU A 37 -0.39 14.08 15.70
C GLU A 37 -1.36 14.06 14.52
N ASP A 38 -1.08 14.80 13.46
CA ASP A 38 -1.87 14.78 12.23
C ASP A 38 -1.86 13.39 11.59
N LEU A 39 -0.72 12.71 11.51
CA LEU A 39 -0.62 11.33 10.97
C LEU A 39 -1.40 10.31 11.80
N VAL A 40 -1.29 10.38 13.12
CA VAL A 40 -1.98 9.44 14.02
C VAL A 40 -3.48 9.70 14.04
N THR A 41 -3.91 10.96 14.16
CA THR A 41 -5.33 11.33 14.25
C THR A 41 -6.06 11.25 12.93
N ALA A 42 -5.39 11.37 11.78
CA ALA A 42 -5.98 11.13 10.47
C ALA A 42 -6.45 9.68 10.30
N GLY A 43 -6.02 8.78 11.19
CA GLY A 43 -6.45 7.38 11.20
C GLY A 43 -6.06 6.64 9.92
N GLY A 44 -6.78 5.57 9.64
CA GLY A 44 -6.62 4.77 8.43
C GLY A 44 -7.16 3.37 8.63
N LYS A 45 -7.25 2.60 7.54
CA LYS A 45 -7.71 1.20 7.59
C LYS A 45 -6.71 0.26 8.28
N ARG A 46 -5.49 0.74 8.56
CA ARG A 46 -4.39 -0.02 9.19
C ARG A 46 -4.19 -1.40 8.55
N VAL A 47 -4.18 -1.45 7.24
CA VAL A 47 -4.09 -2.71 6.48
C VAL A 47 -2.79 -3.44 6.82
N ARG A 48 -1.66 -2.75 6.89
CA ARG A 48 -0.36 -3.35 7.19
C ARG A 48 -0.26 -3.89 8.61
N PRO A 49 -0.64 -3.16 9.67
CA PRO A 49 -0.76 -3.70 11.02
C PRO A 49 -1.71 -4.92 11.11
N ARG A 50 -2.85 -4.88 10.38
CA ARG A 50 -3.76 -6.03 10.30
C ARG A 50 -3.10 -7.25 9.67
N LEU A 51 -2.32 -7.07 8.61
CA LEU A 51 -1.58 -8.16 7.98
C LEU A 51 -0.55 -8.78 8.94
N VAL A 52 0.21 -7.97 9.67
CA VAL A 52 1.15 -8.47 10.69
C VAL A 52 0.41 -9.31 11.73
N PHE A 53 -0.69 -8.78 12.29
CA PHE A 53 -1.45 -9.52 13.29
C PHE A 53 -2.01 -10.84 12.73
N LEU A 54 -2.63 -10.82 11.56
CA LEU A 54 -3.25 -11.99 10.95
C LEU A 54 -2.21 -13.04 10.58
N ALA A 55 -1.07 -12.65 10.02
CA ALA A 55 0.04 -13.54 9.70
C ALA A 55 0.62 -14.17 10.97
N SER A 56 0.82 -13.37 12.02
CA SER A 56 1.26 -13.85 13.33
C SER A 56 0.28 -14.87 13.91
N ALA A 57 -1.00 -14.52 13.98
CA ALA A 57 -2.03 -15.39 14.52
C ALA A 57 -2.23 -16.70 13.73
N ALA A 58 -1.90 -16.71 12.43
CA ALA A 58 -1.92 -17.92 11.61
C ALA A 58 -0.78 -18.89 11.96
N LEU A 59 0.30 -18.39 12.56
CA LEU A 59 1.48 -19.14 12.99
C LEU A 59 1.46 -19.48 14.49
N GLY A 60 0.62 -18.82 15.28
CA GLY A 60 0.52 -18.96 16.72
C GLY A 60 0.88 -17.69 17.47
N GLU A 61 1.56 -17.81 18.61
CA GLU A 61 2.08 -16.66 19.36
C GLU A 61 3.42 -16.22 18.76
N VAL A 62 3.49 -14.98 18.29
CA VAL A 62 4.69 -14.43 17.66
C VAL A 62 5.23 -13.29 18.51
N PRO A 63 6.47 -13.40 19.00
CA PRO A 63 7.10 -12.32 19.78
C PRO A 63 7.29 -11.07 18.91
N HIS A 64 7.20 -9.89 19.50
CA HIS A 64 7.43 -8.61 18.82
C HIS A 64 6.51 -8.31 17.62
N ALA A 65 5.34 -8.99 17.51
CA ALA A 65 4.39 -8.70 16.42
C ALA A 65 3.92 -7.24 16.43
N LEU A 66 3.76 -6.64 17.62
CA LEU A 66 3.37 -5.23 17.77
C LEU A 66 4.48 -4.29 17.29
N GLU A 67 5.73 -4.55 17.64
CA GLU A 67 6.89 -3.77 17.20
C GLU A 67 7.09 -3.89 15.69
N LEU A 68 6.88 -5.07 15.11
CA LEU A 68 6.89 -5.25 13.65
C LEU A 68 5.79 -4.43 12.98
N ALA A 69 4.57 -4.47 13.50
CA ALA A 69 3.45 -3.69 12.96
C ALA A 69 3.76 -2.19 12.98
N LEU A 70 4.37 -1.70 14.06
CA LEU A 70 4.84 -0.31 14.18
C LEU A 70 5.94 0.00 13.17
N ALA A 71 6.95 -0.85 13.05
CA ALA A 71 8.06 -0.64 12.12
C ALA A 71 7.57 -0.53 10.67
N VAL A 72 6.66 -1.41 10.24
CA VAL A 72 6.06 -1.38 8.90
C VAL A 72 5.23 -0.12 8.67
N GLU A 73 4.41 0.27 9.64
CA GLU A 73 3.58 1.48 9.53
C GLU A 73 4.40 2.77 9.55
N LEU A 74 5.55 2.80 10.27
CA LEU A 74 6.45 3.95 10.27
C LEU A 74 7.13 4.15 8.91
N ILE A 75 7.57 3.08 8.24
CA ILE A 75 8.08 3.17 6.85
C ILE A 75 6.99 3.73 5.95
N HIS A 76 5.77 3.20 6.04
CA HIS A 76 4.65 3.70 5.25
C HIS A 76 4.32 5.16 5.53
N SER A 77 4.30 5.57 6.80
CA SER A 77 4.01 6.95 7.18
C SER A 77 5.08 7.93 6.71
N ALA A 78 6.35 7.51 6.78
CA ALA A 78 7.47 8.29 6.25
C ALA A 78 7.36 8.45 4.72
N SER A 79 7.06 7.37 4.00
CA SER A 79 6.87 7.45 2.54
C SER A 79 5.74 8.41 2.17
N LEU A 80 4.62 8.40 2.91
CA LEU A 80 3.52 9.33 2.64
C LEU A 80 3.92 10.81 2.80
N LEU A 81 4.77 11.14 3.79
CA LEU A 81 5.27 12.51 3.97
C LEU A 81 6.18 12.96 2.83
N HIS A 82 7.00 12.03 2.31
CA HIS A 82 7.86 12.29 1.16
C HIS A 82 7.06 12.38 -0.13
N ASP A 83 6.12 11.44 -0.35
CA ASP A 83 5.29 11.37 -1.56
C ASP A 83 4.39 12.60 -1.71
N ASP A 84 3.80 13.11 -0.61
CA ASP A 84 2.97 14.30 -0.65
C ASP A 84 3.72 15.52 -1.21
N LEU A 85 4.98 15.67 -0.83
CA LEU A 85 5.84 16.74 -1.36
C LEU A 85 6.20 16.51 -2.83
N ILE A 86 6.51 15.27 -3.19
CA ILE A 86 6.93 14.89 -4.54
C ILE A 86 5.77 15.06 -5.53
N ASP A 87 4.57 14.64 -5.14
CA ASP A 87 3.33 14.72 -5.95
C ASP A 87 2.67 16.10 -5.89
N ASP A 88 3.23 17.07 -5.13
CA ASP A 88 2.66 18.40 -4.87
C ASP A 88 1.20 18.33 -4.35
N ALA A 89 0.92 17.37 -3.47
CA ALA A 89 -0.42 17.11 -2.97
C ALA A 89 -0.98 18.30 -2.18
N GLU A 90 -2.22 18.70 -2.44
CA GLU A 90 -2.87 19.76 -1.63
C GLU A 90 -3.33 19.23 -0.28
N THR A 91 -3.87 18.02 -0.28
CA THR A 91 -4.47 17.41 0.93
C THR A 91 -4.11 15.93 1.07
N ARG A 92 -4.01 15.49 2.32
CA ARG A 92 -3.89 14.08 2.70
C ARG A 92 -4.99 13.70 3.70
N ARG A 93 -5.83 12.71 3.35
CA ARG A 93 -6.94 12.24 4.20
C ARG A 93 -7.85 13.37 4.69
N GLY A 94 -8.15 14.33 3.81
CA GLY A 94 -9.02 15.47 4.11
C GLY A 94 -8.39 16.60 4.94
N ARG A 95 -7.07 16.53 5.19
CA ARG A 95 -6.27 17.57 5.84
C ARG A 95 -5.28 18.17 4.85
N GLU A 96 -4.85 19.39 5.08
CA GLU A 96 -3.77 20.01 4.32
C GLU A 96 -2.49 19.18 4.45
N ALA A 97 -1.77 18.96 3.34
CA ALA A 97 -0.53 18.19 3.32
C ALA A 97 0.53 18.85 4.20
N ALA A 98 1.35 18.04 4.91
CA ALA A 98 2.30 18.54 5.89
C ALA A 98 3.28 19.57 5.31
N PHE A 99 3.78 19.37 4.09
CA PHE A 99 4.70 20.30 3.46
C PHE A 99 4.07 21.66 3.12
N ARG A 100 2.76 21.70 2.84
CA ARG A 100 2.02 22.95 2.63
C ARG A 100 1.92 23.75 3.93
N LYS A 101 1.64 23.07 5.02
CA LYS A 101 1.42 23.68 6.34
C LYS A 101 2.71 24.07 7.04
N TYR A 102 3.76 23.25 6.95
CA TYR A 102 5.00 23.40 7.73
C TYR A 102 6.25 23.62 6.88
N GLY A 103 6.14 23.56 5.55
CA GLY A 103 7.24 23.70 4.60
C GLY A 103 7.94 22.41 4.26
N ASN A 104 8.62 22.40 3.10
CA ASN A 104 9.24 21.21 2.50
C ASN A 104 10.27 20.54 3.43
N ALA A 105 11.17 21.36 4.03
CA ALA A 105 12.23 20.83 4.89
C ALA A 105 11.66 20.10 6.11
N VAL A 106 10.62 20.64 6.73
CA VAL A 106 10.00 20.06 7.92
C VAL A 106 9.32 18.74 7.56
N SER A 107 8.61 18.67 6.41
CA SER A 107 7.97 17.43 5.95
C SER A 107 8.97 16.32 5.69
N VAL A 108 10.06 16.60 4.95
CA VAL A 108 11.11 15.61 4.65
C VAL A 108 11.77 15.12 5.93
N LEU A 109 12.24 16.04 6.80
CA LEU A 109 12.92 15.67 8.03
C LEU A 109 12.01 14.95 9.02
N SER A 110 10.70 15.21 9.02
CA SER A 110 9.74 14.42 9.80
C SER A 110 9.61 12.99 9.29
N GLY A 111 9.64 12.78 7.98
CA GLY A 111 9.74 11.43 7.40
C GLY A 111 11.02 10.72 7.85
N ASP A 112 12.18 11.39 7.79
CA ASP A 112 13.46 10.83 8.27
C ASP A 112 13.43 10.52 9.79
N TYR A 113 12.76 11.36 10.56
CA TYR A 113 12.54 11.08 11.99
C TYR A 113 11.76 9.79 12.18
N LEU A 114 10.66 9.56 11.44
CA LEU A 114 9.89 8.31 11.52
C LEU A 114 10.74 7.10 11.15
N LEU A 115 11.60 7.19 10.11
CA LEU A 115 12.55 6.14 9.77
C LEU A 115 13.55 5.88 10.88
N SER A 116 14.03 6.91 11.58
CA SER A 116 14.90 6.73 12.75
C SER A 116 14.20 6.00 13.89
N ARG A 117 12.92 6.27 14.13
CA ARG A 117 12.09 5.56 15.12
C ARG A 117 11.88 4.09 14.73
N GLN A 118 11.67 3.83 13.46
CA GLN A 118 11.59 2.46 12.91
C GLN A 118 12.89 1.69 13.14
N MET A 119 14.07 2.30 12.88
CA MET A 119 15.37 1.67 13.15
C MET A 119 15.57 1.36 14.66
N ALA A 120 15.11 2.26 15.53
CA ALA A 120 15.15 2.02 16.97
C ALA A 120 14.31 0.82 17.41
N LEU A 121 13.12 0.62 16.79
CA LEU A 121 12.28 -0.56 17.04
C LEU A 121 12.98 -1.84 16.57
N LEU A 122 13.59 -1.84 15.38
CA LEU A 122 14.32 -3.00 14.85
C LEU A 122 15.51 -3.36 15.74
N ALA A 123 16.23 -2.36 16.27
CA ALA A 123 17.31 -2.58 17.24
C ALA A 123 16.81 -3.20 18.54
N GLN A 124 15.61 -2.83 19.02
CA GLN A 124 14.99 -3.44 20.21
C GLN A 124 14.56 -4.89 19.95
N ILE A 125 14.03 -5.19 18.76
CA ILE A 125 13.69 -6.57 18.35
C ILE A 125 14.96 -7.44 18.27
N GLY A 126 16.07 -6.88 17.80
CA GLY A 126 17.37 -7.56 17.76
C GLY A 126 17.48 -8.70 16.71
N ASN A 127 16.57 -8.76 15.73
CA ASN A 127 16.59 -9.78 14.68
C ASN A 127 17.20 -9.21 13.39
N LEU A 128 18.42 -9.64 13.05
CA LEU A 128 19.15 -9.13 11.87
C LEU A 128 18.49 -9.50 10.53
N GLU A 129 17.80 -10.63 10.46
CA GLU A 129 17.08 -11.02 9.25
C GLU A 129 15.89 -10.10 9.01
N LEU A 130 15.15 -9.72 10.06
CA LEU A 130 14.10 -8.72 9.96
C LEU A 130 14.63 -7.35 9.55
N VAL A 131 15.81 -6.94 10.06
CA VAL A 131 16.47 -5.70 9.62
C VAL A 131 16.76 -5.75 8.11
N ALA A 132 17.27 -6.87 7.59
CA ALA A 132 17.53 -7.04 6.17
C ALA A 132 16.25 -6.98 5.33
N LEU A 133 15.15 -7.63 5.77
CA LEU A 133 13.85 -7.55 5.10
C LEU A 133 13.28 -6.12 5.08
N CYS A 134 13.39 -5.39 6.19
CA CYS A 134 12.95 -4.00 6.24
C CYS A 134 13.76 -3.10 5.31
N ALA A 135 15.09 -3.29 5.26
CA ALA A 135 15.97 -2.55 4.37
C ALA A 135 15.64 -2.84 2.89
N GLU A 136 15.37 -4.10 2.54
CA GLU A 136 14.98 -4.50 1.19
C GLU A 136 13.62 -3.90 0.80
N ALA A 137 12.63 -3.94 1.68
CA ALA A 137 11.32 -3.33 1.43
C ALA A 137 11.43 -1.80 1.23
N ALA A 138 12.25 -1.12 2.03
CA ALA A 138 12.49 0.32 1.89
C ALA A 138 13.21 0.65 0.57
N ARG A 139 14.20 -0.18 0.16
CA ARG A 139 14.88 -0.06 -1.14
C ARG A 139 13.89 -0.21 -2.29
N MET A 140 13.06 -1.28 -2.26
CA MET A 140 12.05 -1.52 -3.30
C MET A 140 11.05 -0.37 -3.41
N LEU A 141 10.62 0.19 -2.28
CA LEU A 141 9.70 1.33 -2.23
C LEU A 141 10.32 2.54 -2.94
N SER A 142 11.55 2.91 -2.59
CA SER A 142 12.26 4.03 -3.18
C SER A 142 12.54 3.82 -4.68
N GLU A 143 12.98 2.62 -5.07
CA GLU A 143 13.19 2.28 -6.48
C GLU A 143 11.89 2.28 -7.29
N GLY A 144 10.79 1.81 -6.72
CA GLY A 144 9.47 1.83 -7.36
C GLY A 144 9.00 3.25 -7.64
N GLU A 145 9.22 4.18 -6.68
CA GLU A 145 8.91 5.59 -6.83
C GLU A 145 9.76 6.25 -7.94
N VAL A 146 11.08 6.07 -7.88
CA VAL A 146 11.99 6.60 -8.91
C VAL A 146 11.71 6.01 -10.29
N LEU A 147 11.41 4.70 -10.36
CA LEU A 147 11.05 4.04 -11.61
C LEU A 147 9.78 4.64 -12.23
N GLN A 148 8.77 4.98 -11.41
CA GLN A 148 7.56 5.65 -11.91
C GLN A 148 7.89 6.97 -12.60
N PHE A 149 8.77 7.80 -12.03
CA PHE A 149 9.23 9.04 -12.66
C PHE A 149 10.03 8.79 -13.94
N GLN A 150 10.94 7.81 -13.90
CA GLN A 150 11.76 7.46 -15.07
C GLN A 150 10.87 7.02 -16.24
N VAL A 151 9.92 6.12 -15.98
CA VAL A 151 8.97 5.63 -17.00
C VAL A 151 8.16 6.76 -17.61
N ALA A 152 7.68 7.69 -16.78
CA ALA A 152 6.94 8.85 -17.24
C ALA A 152 7.81 9.82 -18.07
N ALA A 153 9.06 10.07 -17.65
CA ALA A 153 9.98 10.96 -18.32
C ALA A 153 10.47 10.43 -19.67
N LEU A 154 10.70 9.10 -19.77
CA LEU A 154 11.23 8.44 -20.97
C LEU A 154 10.11 7.92 -21.89
N GLY A 155 8.86 7.87 -21.44
CA GLY A 155 7.77 7.26 -22.20
C GLY A 155 7.86 5.74 -22.31
N GLU A 156 8.60 5.06 -21.43
CA GLU A 156 8.84 3.62 -21.45
C GLU A 156 7.70 2.83 -20.78
N TYR A 157 6.48 3.14 -21.17
CA TYR A 157 5.29 2.51 -20.63
C TYR A 157 5.20 1.03 -21.03
N SER A 158 5.20 0.14 -20.04
CA SER A 158 5.06 -1.30 -20.25
C SER A 158 4.40 -1.97 -19.05
N LEU A 159 3.76 -3.13 -19.28
CA LEU A 159 3.17 -3.93 -18.20
C LEU A 159 4.26 -4.36 -17.20
N ALA A 160 5.46 -4.71 -17.65
CA ALA A 160 6.56 -5.12 -16.79
C ALA A 160 6.99 -3.98 -15.84
N ASN A 161 7.10 -2.75 -16.35
CA ASN A 161 7.42 -1.58 -15.52
C ASN A 161 6.28 -1.27 -14.54
N TYR A 162 5.02 -1.33 -14.99
CA TYR A 162 3.87 -1.17 -14.11
C TYR A 162 3.88 -2.18 -12.94
N GLU A 163 4.10 -3.47 -13.24
CA GLU A 163 4.15 -4.50 -12.19
C GLU A 163 5.31 -4.29 -11.21
N ARG A 164 6.47 -3.83 -11.68
CA ARG A 164 7.59 -3.44 -10.80
C ARG A 164 7.25 -2.24 -9.91
N ILE A 165 6.60 -1.22 -10.46
CA ILE A 165 6.18 -0.02 -9.72
C ILE A 165 5.20 -0.39 -8.61
N ILE A 166 4.11 -1.08 -8.92
CA ILE A 166 3.11 -1.44 -7.90
C ILE A 166 3.65 -2.42 -6.86
N HIS A 167 4.60 -3.30 -7.26
CA HIS A 167 5.27 -4.16 -6.31
C HIS A 167 6.12 -3.33 -5.34
N GLY A 168 6.99 -2.46 -5.82
CA GLY A 168 7.84 -1.64 -4.98
C GLY A 168 7.06 -0.70 -4.07
N LYS A 169 6.18 0.12 -4.63
CA LYS A 169 5.45 1.17 -3.90
C LYS A 169 4.47 0.63 -2.86
N THR A 170 3.82 -0.50 -3.13
CA THR A 170 2.71 -0.99 -2.31
C THR A 170 2.92 -2.41 -1.80
N ALA A 171 3.23 -3.36 -2.69
CA ALA A 171 3.25 -4.77 -2.32
C ALA A 171 4.44 -5.15 -1.44
N ALA A 172 5.60 -4.51 -1.59
CA ALA A 172 6.79 -4.79 -0.79
C ALA A 172 6.57 -4.63 0.72
N LEU A 173 5.85 -3.57 1.16
CA LEU A 173 5.52 -3.40 2.57
C LEU A 173 4.44 -4.36 3.06
N MET A 174 3.55 -4.84 2.21
CA MET A 174 2.56 -5.86 2.57
C MET A 174 3.21 -7.23 2.64
N GLN A 175 4.18 -7.53 1.76
CA GLN A 175 5.04 -8.69 1.84
C GLN A 175 5.85 -8.69 3.14
N LEU A 176 6.52 -7.59 3.46
CA LEU A 176 7.27 -7.42 4.71
C LEU A 176 6.38 -7.68 5.94
N ALA A 177 5.14 -7.16 5.95
CA ALA A 177 4.21 -7.37 7.06
C ALA A 177 3.92 -8.86 7.32
N CYS A 178 3.74 -9.64 6.25
CA CYS A 178 3.43 -11.06 6.33
C CYS A 178 4.70 -11.91 6.57
N GLU A 179 5.76 -11.67 5.80
CA GLU A 179 7.02 -12.41 5.87
C GLU A 179 7.77 -12.13 7.19
N GLY A 180 7.79 -10.88 7.64
CA GLY A 180 8.40 -10.49 8.90
C GLY A 180 7.76 -11.20 10.11
N ALA A 181 6.44 -11.42 10.10
CA ALA A 181 5.77 -12.22 11.12
C ALA A 181 6.28 -13.67 11.11
N ALA A 182 6.50 -14.25 9.94
CA ALA A 182 7.04 -15.62 9.81
C ALA A 182 8.50 -15.72 10.28
N VAL A 183 9.31 -14.70 10.02
CA VAL A 183 10.70 -14.61 10.51
C VAL A 183 10.73 -14.54 12.04
N LEU A 184 9.90 -13.70 12.65
CA LEU A 184 9.81 -13.57 14.11
C LEU A 184 9.24 -14.84 14.79
N ALA A 185 8.40 -15.57 14.07
CA ALA A 185 7.87 -16.88 14.53
C ALA A 185 8.86 -18.02 14.37
N GLU A 186 10.04 -17.80 13.78
CA GLU A 186 10.96 -18.87 13.36
C GLU A 186 10.22 -19.98 12.57
N ALA A 187 9.28 -19.56 11.72
CA ALA A 187 8.38 -20.46 11.01
C ALA A 187 9.13 -21.33 9.98
N PRO A 188 8.64 -22.53 9.67
CA PRO A 188 9.18 -23.34 8.58
C PRO A 188 9.23 -22.56 7.26
N LEU A 189 10.25 -22.82 6.42
CA LEU A 189 10.47 -22.11 5.16
C LEU A 189 9.22 -22.07 4.28
N ALA A 190 8.47 -23.18 4.18
CA ALA A 190 7.24 -23.24 3.41
C ALA A 190 6.17 -22.25 3.89
N HIS A 191 6.02 -22.06 5.19
CA HIS A 191 5.09 -21.08 5.76
C HIS A 191 5.55 -19.65 5.51
N ARG A 192 6.85 -19.41 5.63
CA ARG A 192 7.46 -18.11 5.34
C ARG A 192 7.25 -17.70 3.88
N GLU A 193 7.58 -18.60 2.94
CA GLU A 193 7.38 -18.38 1.50
C GLU A 193 5.90 -18.16 1.16
N ALA A 194 5.01 -18.91 1.79
CA ALA A 194 3.57 -18.76 1.63
C ALA A 194 3.09 -17.36 2.06
N LEU A 195 3.53 -16.87 3.23
CA LEU A 195 3.15 -15.57 3.74
C LEU A 195 3.80 -14.42 2.94
N ALA A 196 5.07 -14.56 2.54
CA ALA A 196 5.74 -13.61 1.65
C ALA A 196 4.99 -13.48 0.32
N ARG A 197 4.67 -14.61 -0.30
CA ARG A 197 3.92 -14.66 -1.56
C ARG A 197 2.51 -14.10 -1.42
N PHE A 198 1.81 -14.44 -0.33
CA PHE A 198 0.49 -13.88 -0.04
C PHE A 198 0.56 -12.36 0.05
N GLY A 199 1.47 -11.80 0.85
CA GLY A 199 1.62 -10.36 1.06
C GLY A 199 1.91 -9.61 -0.24
N ALA A 200 2.81 -10.16 -1.07
CA ALA A 200 3.16 -9.59 -2.37
C ALA A 200 1.97 -9.57 -3.33
N LEU A 201 1.29 -10.71 -3.51
CA LEU A 201 0.16 -10.83 -4.44
C LEU A 201 -1.06 -10.01 -3.99
N TYR A 202 -1.35 -10.03 -2.68
CA TYR A 202 -2.39 -9.20 -2.10
C TYR A 202 -2.11 -7.71 -2.29
N GLY A 203 -0.87 -7.27 -2.06
CA GLY A 203 -0.46 -5.88 -2.26
C GLY A 203 -0.58 -5.43 -3.71
N GLN A 204 -0.23 -6.29 -4.66
CA GLN A 204 -0.43 -6.03 -6.08
C GLN A 204 -1.92 -5.92 -6.44
N ALA A 205 -2.76 -6.85 -5.99
CA ALA A 205 -4.21 -6.80 -6.23
C ALA A 205 -4.84 -5.54 -5.61
N PHE A 206 -4.40 -5.17 -4.40
CA PHE A 206 -4.82 -3.96 -3.71
C PHE A 206 -4.51 -2.70 -4.53
N GLN A 207 -3.28 -2.57 -5.05
CA GLN A 207 -2.90 -1.41 -5.87
C GLN A 207 -3.62 -1.40 -7.21
N MET A 208 -3.68 -2.55 -7.90
CA MET A 208 -4.41 -2.66 -9.18
C MET A 208 -5.88 -2.24 -9.04
N ARG A 209 -6.52 -2.61 -7.92
CA ARG A 209 -7.89 -2.16 -7.63
C ARG A 209 -7.96 -0.66 -7.37
N ASP A 210 -7.03 -0.09 -6.60
CA ASP A 210 -7.04 1.35 -6.32
C ASP A 210 -6.83 2.15 -7.62
N ASP A 211 -5.93 1.72 -8.50
CA ASP A 211 -5.72 2.30 -9.83
C ASP A 211 -6.97 2.18 -10.72
N TYR A 212 -7.63 1.02 -10.69
CA TYR A 212 -8.88 0.82 -11.41
C TYR A 212 -9.98 1.77 -10.93
N LEU A 213 -10.14 1.86 -9.62
CA LEU A 213 -11.15 2.73 -9.01
C LEU A 213 -10.85 4.22 -9.25
N ASP A 214 -9.58 4.63 -9.27
CA ASP A 214 -9.21 6.02 -9.55
C ASP A 214 -9.74 6.49 -10.92
N LEU A 215 -9.73 5.62 -11.94
CA LEU A 215 -10.28 5.96 -13.24
C LEU A 215 -11.78 5.64 -13.36
N MET A 216 -12.21 4.46 -12.95
CA MET A 216 -13.54 3.92 -13.23
C MET A 216 -14.56 4.16 -12.11
N GLY A 217 -14.11 4.54 -10.90
CA GLY A 217 -14.98 4.79 -9.77
C GLY A 217 -15.79 6.09 -9.91
N SER A 218 -16.98 6.12 -9.30
CA SER A 218 -17.74 7.37 -9.21
C SER A 218 -17.14 8.29 -8.15
N SER A 219 -17.29 9.60 -8.35
CA SER A 219 -16.81 10.61 -7.37
C SER A 219 -17.45 10.43 -5.98
N GLU A 220 -18.64 9.86 -5.91
CA GLU A 220 -19.32 9.53 -4.65
C GLU A 220 -18.61 8.41 -3.88
N VAL A 221 -18.14 7.38 -4.58
CA VAL A 221 -17.40 6.24 -4.00
C VAL A 221 -15.98 6.65 -3.63
N LEU A 222 -15.35 7.47 -4.47
CA LEU A 222 -13.95 7.91 -4.28
C LEU A 222 -13.81 9.01 -3.24
N GLY A 223 -14.83 9.83 -3.03
CA GLY A 223 -14.76 11.06 -2.24
C GLY A 223 -13.89 12.16 -2.88
N LYS A 224 -13.44 11.94 -4.12
CA LYS A 224 -12.64 12.87 -4.95
C LYS A 224 -12.99 12.69 -6.43
N PRO A 225 -12.67 13.66 -7.31
CA PRO A 225 -12.87 13.49 -8.76
C PRO A 225 -12.02 12.33 -9.32
N ALA A 226 -12.61 11.50 -10.18
CA ALA A 226 -11.92 10.41 -10.87
C ALA A 226 -10.76 10.91 -11.74
N GLY A 227 -9.79 10.03 -12.05
CA GLY A 227 -8.67 10.33 -12.96
C GLY A 227 -7.52 11.09 -12.29
N GLY A 228 -7.32 10.94 -10.99
CA GLY A 228 -6.17 11.49 -10.27
C GLY A 228 -4.84 11.05 -10.87
N ASP A 229 -4.69 9.75 -11.12
CA ASP A 229 -3.47 9.19 -11.71
C ASP A 229 -3.14 9.79 -13.09
N VAL A 230 -4.16 10.02 -13.92
CA VAL A 230 -3.98 10.65 -15.24
C VAL A 230 -3.50 12.10 -15.09
N ARG A 231 -4.05 12.86 -14.13
CA ARG A 231 -3.63 14.24 -13.85
C ARG A 231 -2.19 14.32 -13.33
N GLU A 232 -1.76 13.33 -12.59
CA GLU A 232 -0.38 13.19 -12.11
C GLU A 232 0.57 12.65 -13.18
N GLY A 233 0.03 12.13 -14.31
CA GLY A 233 0.81 11.53 -15.40
C GLY A 233 1.23 10.10 -15.11
N LYS A 234 0.59 9.45 -14.14
CA LYS A 234 0.81 8.05 -13.77
C LYS A 234 0.06 7.15 -14.76
N VAL A 235 0.75 6.17 -15.31
CA VAL A 235 0.17 5.17 -16.21
C VAL A 235 -0.14 3.91 -15.43
N THR A 236 -1.42 3.55 -15.40
CA THR A 236 -1.95 2.37 -14.71
C THR A 236 -2.21 1.23 -15.69
N ARG A 237 -2.50 0.02 -15.21
CA ARG A 237 -2.77 -1.13 -16.09
C ARG A 237 -3.89 -0.85 -17.09
N ILE A 238 -4.97 -0.19 -16.65
CA ILE A 238 -6.09 0.15 -17.53
C ILE A 238 -5.68 1.17 -18.60
N THR A 239 -4.93 2.20 -18.22
CA THR A 239 -4.48 3.22 -19.16
C THR A 239 -3.39 2.72 -20.10
N LEU A 240 -2.57 1.73 -19.70
CA LEU A 240 -1.67 1.01 -20.61
C LEU A 240 -2.44 0.33 -21.75
N ARG A 241 -3.49 -0.40 -21.40
CA ARG A 241 -4.34 -1.06 -22.42
C ARG A 241 -4.99 -0.05 -23.35
N LEU A 242 -5.39 1.11 -22.83
CA LEU A 242 -5.93 2.19 -23.67
C LEU A 242 -4.88 2.82 -24.57
N LEU A 243 -3.66 3.03 -24.11
CA LEU A 243 -2.55 3.52 -24.92
C LEU A 243 -2.19 2.56 -26.05
N GLU A 244 -2.25 1.24 -25.81
CA GLU A 244 -2.05 0.23 -26.84
C GLU A 244 -3.18 0.22 -27.90
N ALA A 245 -4.43 0.37 -27.47
CA ALA A 245 -5.60 0.32 -28.35
C ALA A 245 -5.85 1.64 -29.11
N TYR A 246 -5.59 2.78 -28.49
CA TYR A 246 -5.87 4.12 -28.99
C TYR A 246 -4.69 5.09 -28.79
N PRO A 247 -3.50 4.81 -29.37
CA PRO A 247 -2.26 5.51 -29.03
C PRO A 247 -2.32 7.02 -29.27
N GLU A 248 -2.94 7.48 -30.34
CA GLU A 248 -3.03 8.90 -30.68
C GLU A 248 -3.96 9.65 -29.72
N GLU A 249 -5.18 9.14 -29.53
CA GLU A 249 -6.21 9.80 -28.73
C GLU A 249 -5.84 9.80 -27.25
N VAL A 250 -5.51 8.63 -26.70
CA VAL A 250 -5.15 8.47 -25.30
C VAL A 250 -3.80 9.16 -25.01
N GLY A 251 -2.83 9.07 -25.93
CA GLY A 251 -1.56 9.77 -25.82
C GLY A 251 -1.74 11.29 -25.77
N ALA A 252 -2.70 11.85 -26.53
CA ALA A 252 -3.02 13.28 -26.47
C ALA A 252 -3.60 13.68 -25.10
N ILE A 253 -4.49 12.86 -24.51
CA ILE A 253 -5.05 13.08 -23.18
C ILE A 253 -3.94 13.03 -22.11
N PHE A 254 -3.03 12.07 -22.19
CA PHE A 254 -1.90 11.97 -21.26
C PHE A 254 -0.93 13.14 -21.36
N ARG A 255 -0.59 13.61 -22.57
CA ARG A 255 0.27 14.81 -22.74
C ARG A 255 -0.29 16.06 -22.08
N ARG A 256 -1.61 16.25 -22.08
CA ARG A 256 -2.30 17.37 -21.39
C ARG A 256 -2.76 17.01 -19.96
N ARG A 257 -2.41 15.80 -19.48
CA ARG A 257 -2.72 15.33 -18.12
C ARG A 257 -4.22 15.35 -17.79
N GLY A 258 -5.08 15.00 -18.73
CA GLY A 258 -6.52 14.92 -18.51
C GLY A 258 -7.15 16.25 -18.04
N ARG A 259 -6.59 17.40 -18.43
CA ARG A 259 -7.02 18.73 -17.93
C ARG A 259 -8.19 19.32 -18.70
N GLU A 260 -8.50 18.81 -19.89
CA GLU A 260 -9.67 19.27 -20.65
C GLU A 260 -10.94 18.61 -20.13
N GLU A 261 -12.02 19.40 -20.18
CA GLU A 261 -13.35 18.87 -19.82
C GLU A 261 -13.71 17.68 -20.70
N GLY A 262 -14.12 16.57 -20.05
CA GLY A 262 -14.47 15.33 -20.76
C GLY A 262 -13.33 14.34 -20.96
N ASP A 263 -12.05 14.70 -20.73
CA ASP A 263 -10.91 13.79 -20.92
C ASP A 263 -11.04 12.49 -20.10
N VAL A 264 -11.31 12.61 -18.81
CA VAL A 264 -11.46 11.45 -17.92
C VAL A 264 -12.68 10.61 -18.35
N ARG A 265 -13.80 11.25 -18.65
CA ARG A 265 -14.99 10.58 -19.17
C ARG A 265 -14.69 9.83 -20.46
N ARG A 266 -13.93 10.44 -21.37
CA ARG A 266 -13.54 9.80 -22.63
C ARG A 266 -12.68 8.55 -22.39
N LEU A 267 -11.75 8.59 -21.44
CA LEU A 267 -10.97 7.40 -21.03
C LEU A 267 -11.87 6.30 -20.46
N GLN A 268 -12.86 6.65 -19.64
CA GLN A 268 -13.84 5.69 -19.11
C GLN A 268 -14.66 5.02 -20.22
N GLU A 269 -15.14 5.80 -21.20
CA GLU A 269 -15.88 5.29 -22.37
C GLU A 269 -15.00 4.33 -23.20
N LEU A 270 -13.76 4.71 -23.49
CA LEU A 270 -12.80 3.87 -24.20
C LEU A 270 -12.48 2.58 -23.42
N ALA A 271 -12.36 2.65 -22.11
CA ALA A 271 -12.08 1.48 -21.27
C ALA A 271 -13.22 0.44 -21.32
N GLN A 272 -14.47 0.91 -21.41
CA GLN A 272 -15.63 0.04 -21.59
C GLN A 272 -15.70 -0.54 -23.01
N GLN A 273 -15.50 0.31 -24.03
CA GLN A 273 -15.58 -0.09 -25.43
C GLN A 273 -14.50 -1.12 -25.84
N SER A 274 -13.28 -0.96 -25.33
CA SER A 274 -12.13 -1.84 -25.60
C SER A 274 -12.08 -3.08 -24.70
N LYS A 275 -12.98 -3.22 -23.73
CA LYS A 275 -12.94 -4.24 -22.66
C LYS A 275 -11.71 -4.14 -21.73
N ALA A 276 -10.95 -3.06 -21.77
CA ALA A 276 -9.80 -2.87 -20.90
C ALA A 276 -10.20 -2.91 -19.41
N ALA A 277 -11.38 -2.40 -19.07
CA ALA A 277 -11.92 -2.46 -17.71
C ALA A 277 -12.14 -3.92 -17.25
N GLU A 278 -12.75 -4.76 -18.10
CA GLU A 278 -12.99 -6.19 -17.81
C GLU A 278 -11.68 -6.97 -17.65
N GLU A 279 -10.69 -6.71 -18.54
CA GLU A 279 -9.36 -7.35 -18.48
C GLU A 279 -8.62 -7.00 -17.18
N VAL A 280 -8.74 -5.77 -16.68
CA VAL A 280 -8.12 -5.37 -15.40
C VAL A 280 -8.81 -6.04 -14.22
N ILE A 281 -10.15 -6.11 -14.22
CA ILE A 281 -10.92 -6.82 -13.18
C ILE A 281 -10.50 -8.30 -13.16
N GLN A 282 -10.38 -8.94 -14.32
CA GLN A 282 -9.93 -10.33 -14.41
C GLN A 282 -8.50 -10.49 -13.84
N ALA A 283 -7.59 -9.58 -14.16
CA ALA A 283 -6.23 -9.62 -13.65
C ALA A 283 -6.16 -9.43 -12.10
N ILE A 284 -7.04 -8.59 -11.54
CA ILE A 284 -7.17 -8.47 -10.08
C ILE A 284 -7.68 -9.78 -9.48
N ALA A 285 -8.69 -10.40 -10.10
CA ALA A 285 -9.23 -11.68 -9.64
C ALA A 285 -8.17 -12.79 -9.64
N GLU A 286 -7.37 -12.88 -10.71
CA GLU A 286 -6.26 -13.84 -10.79
C GLU A 286 -5.21 -13.63 -9.69
N ARG A 287 -4.86 -12.37 -9.37
CA ARG A 287 -3.93 -12.06 -8.28
C ARG A 287 -4.50 -12.46 -6.91
N VAL A 288 -5.80 -12.19 -6.69
CA VAL A 288 -6.49 -12.60 -5.45
C VAL A 288 -6.52 -14.12 -5.31
N GLU A 289 -6.84 -14.85 -6.38
CA GLU A 289 -6.83 -16.32 -6.37
C GLU A 289 -5.44 -16.89 -6.08
N GLN A 290 -4.40 -16.33 -6.70
CA GLN A 290 -3.00 -16.72 -6.45
C GLN A 290 -2.60 -16.42 -5.00
N ALA A 291 -2.99 -15.27 -4.43
CA ALA A 291 -2.75 -14.94 -3.03
C ALA A 291 -3.41 -15.96 -2.09
N ILE A 292 -4.69 -16.26 -2.30
CA ILE A 292 -5.42 -17.27 -1.53
C ILE A 292 -4.77 -18.64 -1.70
N GLY A 293 -4.32 -18.97 -2.91
CA GLY A 293 -3.61 -20.22 -3.20
C GLY A 293 -2.34 -20.40 -2.38
N ALA A 294 -1.58 -19.32 -2.17
CA ALA A 294 -0.37 -19.34 -1.34
C ALA A 294 -0.65 -19.73 0.12
N LEU A 295 -1.81 -19.33 0.67
CA LEU A 295 -2.17 -19.64 2.05
C LEU A 295 -2.46 -21.12 2.31
N ARG A 296 -2.56 -21.95 1.27
CA ARG A 296 -2.86 -23.41 1.43
C ARG A 296 -1.76 -24.16 2.17
N GLU A 297 -0.53 -23.65 2.14
CA GLU A 297 0.61 -24.20 2.87
C GLU A 297 0.50 -23.97 4.38
N LEU A 298 -0.31 -23.00 4.83
CA LEU A 298 -0.52 -22.73 6.25
C LEU A 298 -1.58 -23.68 6.86
N PRO A 299 -1.47 -24.01 8.15
CA PRO A 299 -2.51 -24.72 8.88
C PRO A 299 -3.86 -23.98 8.80
N ARG A 300 -4.96 -24.73 8.77
CA ARG A 300 -6.30 -24.14 8.85
C ARG A 300 -6.49 -23.44 10.19
N SER A 301 -6.88 -22.18 10.15
CA SER A 301 -7.13 -21.36 11.34
C SER A 301 -8.07 -20.21 11.02
N ALA A 302 -8.72 -19.63 12.04
CA ALA A 302 -9.54 -18.42 11.87
C ALA A 302 -8.72 -17.25 11.30
N ALA A 303 -7.43 -17.14 11.64
CA ALA A 303 -6.54 -16.12 11.10
C ALA A 303 -6.29 -16.30 9.60
N ARG A 304 -6.02 -17.54 9.14
CA ARG A 304 -5.91 -17.84 7.72
C ARG A 304 -7.20 -17.51 6.98
N ASP A 305 -8.37 -17.88 7.51
CA ASP A 305 -9.67 -17.57 6.90
C ASP A 305 -9.89 -16.05 6.78
N GLN A 306 -9.41 -15.28 7.76
CA GLN A 306 -9.45 -13.80 7.71
C GLN A 306 -8.49 -13.21 6.67
N LEU A 307 -7.29 -13.78 6.47
CA LEU A 307 -6.39 -13.40 5.38
C LEU A 307 -7.06 -13.65 4.02
N GLU A 308 -7.70 -14.81 3.83
CA GLU A 308 -8.47 -15.12 2.63
C GLU A 308 -9.64 -14.13 2.42
N ALA A 309 -10.38 -13.83 3.49
CA ALA A 309 -11.49 -12.87 3.44
C ALA A 309 -11.00 -11.46 3.10
N LEU A 310 -9.82 -11.05 3.62
CA LEU A 310 -9.22 -9.76 3.32
C LEU A 310 -8.89 -9.66 1.82
N ALA A 311 -8.29 -10.70 1.23
CA ALA A 311 -7.99 -10.73 -0.20
C ALA A 311 -9.28 -10.69 -1.06
N LYS A 312 -10.31 -11.45 -0.69
CA LYS A 312 -11.60 -11.47 -1.41
C LYS A 312 -12.32 -10.11 -1.41
N ARG A 313 -12.10 -9.27 -0.39
CA ARG A 313 -12.69 -7.91 -0.34
C ARG A 313 -12.22 -7.00 -1.49
N GLU A 314 -11.07 -7.29 -2.08
CA GLU A 314 -10.58 -6.52 -3.21
C GLU A 314 -11.48 -6.68 -4.46
N LEU A 315 -12.19 -7.82 -4.59
CA LEU A 315 -13.15 -8.08 -5.67
C LEU A 315 -14.51 -7.43 -5.41
N VAL A 316 -14.99 -7.43 -4.16
CA VAL A 316 -16.34 -6.90 -3.82
C VAL A 316 -16.46 -5.39 -4.08
N ARG A 317 -15.37 -4.67 -4.08
CA ARG A 317 -15.35 -3.21 -4.31
C ARG A 317 -15.31 -2.82 -5.79
N LEU A 318 -15.28 -3.79 -6.69
CA LEU A 318 -15.28 -3.59 -8.14
C LEU A 318 -16.70 -3.70 -8.75
N SER A 319 -17.67 -4.18 -7.95
CA SER A 319 -19.06 -4.39 -8.34
C SER A 319 -19.98 -3.24 -7.88
#